data_d5d0bbd5a92d9b68d5266875f200ae5d
#
_entry.id   d5d0bbd5a92d9b68d5266875f200ae5d
#
_cell.length_a   1.000
_cell.length_b   1.000
_cell.length_c   1.000
_cell.angle_alpha   90.00
_cell.angle_beta   90.00
_cell.angle_gamma   90.00
#
_symmetry.space_group_name_H-M   'P 1'
#
loop_
_entity.id
_entity.type
_entity.pdbx_description
1 polymer ?
#
loop_
_entity_poly.entity_id
_entity_poly.type
_entity_poly.pdbx_seq_one_letter_code
_entity_poly.pdbx_strand_id
1 'polypeptide(L)'
;MRWFPIAVAAAFPLLLALSGCGHLPGATSDVYPPPRPDQVLDFPALYNQNCQACHGTGGENGPAMDLANPEFQALIDDNRLRNIISNGLPGTQMPAWAQSAGGMLTDQQIDAIIAGMRKEWARPDVFAGVTPPPFQQPAGGNAQHGSQLYQAHCAMCHTGPARQQLISPVYLSLVSDDALRSIIVAGRPDIGQPDWRHDDAKGAPQMPLSGQDITDIVAYLGSLRNPSTVSAAPIPVPPRR
;
A
#
# COMPACT_ATOMS: atom_id res chain seq x y z
N MET A 1 -7.60 52.87 -74.10
CA MET A 1 -8.04 51.54 -73.55
C MET A 1 -7.35 51.34 -72.21
N ARG A 2 -8.12 51.33 -71.15
CA ARG A 2 -7.64 51.33 -69.74
C ARG A 2 -7.69 49.91 -69.21
N TRP A 3 -6.57 49.36 -68.83
CA TRP A 3 -6.50 48.09 -68.08
C TRP A 3 -6.32 48.38 -66.60
N PHE A 4 -7.27 48.10 -65.78
CA PHE A 4 -7.19 48.14 -64.32
C PHE A 4 -6.79 46.76 -63.80
N PRO A 5 -5.96 46.70 -62.75
CA PRO A 5 -5.44 45.42 -62.26
C PRO A 5 -6.44 44.74 -61.30
N ILE A 6 -6.75 43.48 -61.59
CA ILE A 6 -7.56 42.58 -60.75
C ILE A 6 -6.73 41.96 -59.61
N ALA A 7 -5.56 42.48 -59.28
CA ALA A 7 -4.62 41.81 -58.39
C ALA A 7 -4.78 42.16 -56.88
N VAL A 8 -5.70 43.07 -56.48
CA VAL A 8 -5.81 43.54 -55.08
C VAL A 8 -6.92 42.81 -54.30
N ALA A 9 -7.86 42.13 -54.96
CA ALA A 9 -9.01 41.50 -54.30
C ALA A 9 -8.74 40.08 -53.71
N ALA A 10 -7.62 39.43 -54.07
CA ALA A 10 -7.33 38.04 -53.61
C ALA A 10 -6.46 37.99 -52.34
N ALA A 11 -5.85 39.09 -51.90
CA ALA A 11 -4.98 39.08 -50.71
C ALA A 11 -5.74 39.27 -49.37
N PHE A 12 -6.95 39.80 -49.42
CA PHE A 12 -7.73 40.12 -48.21
C PHE A 12 -8.36 38.89 -47.50
N PRO A 13 -8.83 37.83 -48.17
CA PRO A 13 -9.34 36.64 -47.48
C PRO A 13 -8.24 35.73 -46.90
N LEU A 14 -6.98 35.84 -47.36
CA LEU A 14 -5.89 35.01 -46.85
C LEU A 14 -5.34 35.49 -45.51
N LEU A 15 -5.48 36.78 -45.22
CA LEU A 15 -5.07 37.38 -43.93
C LEU A 15 -6.07 37.13 -42.80
N LEU A 16 -7.34 36.84 -43.09
CA LEU A 16 -8.37 36.49 -42.13
C LEU A 16 -8.29 34.99 -41.72
N ALA A 17 -7.62 34.12 -42.47
CA ALA A 17 -7.44 32.71 -42.14
C ALA A 17 -6.31 32.45 -41.14
N LEU A 18 -5.43 33.42 -40.89
CA LEU A 18 -4.30 33.28 -39.96
C LEU A 18 -4.60 33.70 -38.52
N SER A 19 -5.75 34.37 -38.29
CA SER A 19 -6.17 34.77 -36.94
C SER A 19 -7.08 33.78 -36.21
N GLY A 20 -7.32 32.59 -36.78
CA GLY A 20 -8.29 31.58 -36.28
C GLY A 20 -7.74 30.52 -35.34
N CYS A 21 -6.46 30.55 -35.00
CA CYS A 21 -5.89 29.49 -34.14
C CYS A 21 -6.18 29.62 -32.63
N GLY A 22 -6.94 30.67 -32.22
CA GLY A 22 -7.26 30.88 -30.79
C GLY A 22 -8.54 30.24 -30.31
N HIS A 23 -9.40 29.66 -31.16
CA HIS A 23 -10.71 29.13 -30.77
C HIS A 23 -11.01 27.82 -31.50
N LEU A 24 -10.16 26.83 -31.32
CA LEU A 24 -10.53 25.45 -31.72
C LEU A 24 -11.61 24.93 -30.77
N PRO A 25 -12.68 24.28 -31.28
CA PRO A 25 -13.65 23.59 -30.42
C PRO A 25 -12.91 22.56 -29.58
N GLY A 26 -12.91 22.72 -28.24
CA GLY A 26 -12.16 21.89 -27.32
C GLY A 26 -10.87 22.51 -26.76
N ALA A 27 -10.44 23.69 -27.24
CA ALA A 27 -9.44 24.47 -26.53
C ALA A 27 -10.09 25.06 -25.27
N THR A 28 -9.72 24.54 -24.11
CA THR A 28 -10.15 25.07 -22.80
C THR A 28 -9.46 26.40 -22.58
N SER A 29 -10.12 27.52 -22.91
CA SER A 29 -9.54 28.85 -22.91
C SER A 29 -9.24 29.46 -21.55
N ASP A 30 -9.62 28.83 -20.44
CA ASP A 30 -9.45 29.39 -19.10
C ASP A 30 -9.22 28.33 -18.02
N VAL A 31 -8.80 27.14 -18.40
CA VAL A 31 -8.39 26.15 -17.40
C VAL A 31 -6.93 26.40 -17.06
N TYR A 32 -6.67 26.78 -15.83
CA TYR A 32 -5.34 26.64 -15.24
C TYR A 32 -4.74 25.33 -15.72
N PRO A 33 -3.51 25.28 -16.22
CA PRO A 33 -2.92 24.02 -16.61
C PRO A 33 -3.06 23.06 -15.43
N PRO A 34 -3.47 21.80 -15.67
CA PRO A 34 -3.62 20.84 -14.58
C PRO A 34 -2.31 20.81 -13.78
N PRO A 35 -2.38 20.66 -12.46
CA PRO A 35 -1.17 20.62 -11.64
C PRO A 35 -0.26 19.52 -12.19
N ARG A 36 1.03 19.78 -12.22
CA ARG A 36 2.00 18.75 -12.59
C ARG A 36 1.88 17.59 -11.62
N PRO A 37 2.13 16.33 -12.04
CA PRO A 37 2.01 15.18 -11.17
C PRO A 37 2.75 15.31 -9.84
N ASP A 38 3.93 15.95 -9.84
CA ASP A 38 4.75 16.20 -8.66
C ASP A 38 4.17 17.27 -7.70
N GLN A 39 3.17 18.03 -8.15
CA GLN A 39 2.48 19.07 -7.36
C GLN A 39 1.18 18.58 -6.71
N VAL A 40 0.72 17.39 -7.07
CA VAL A 40 -0.48 16.82 -6.46
C VAL A 40 -0.14 16.34 -5.04
N LEU A 41 -0.73 16.97 -4.03
CA LEU A 41 -0.56 16.64 -2.61
C LEU A 41 -1.89 16.20 -1.96
N ASP A 42 -2.93 16.02 -2.75
CA ASP A 42 -4.22 15.52 -2.29
C ASP A 42 -4.11 14.03 -1.94
N PHE A 43 -4.36 13.69 -0.66
CA PHE A 43 -4.20 12.32 -0.17
C PHE A 43 -5.08 11.32 -0.92
N PRO A 44 -6.40 11.54 -1.11
CA PRO A 44 -7.22 10.63 -1.88
C PRO A 44 -6.69 10.37 -3.30
N ALA A 45 -6.25 11.40 -4.00
CA ALA A 45 -5.69 11.24 -5.34
C ALA A 45 -4.40 10.41 -5.31
N LEU A 46 -3.46 10.72 -4.41
CA LEU A 46 -2.20 9.98 -4.26
C LEU A 46 -2.43 8.53 -3.86
N TYR A 47 -3.31 8.29 -2.90
CA TYR A 47 -3.63 6.94 -2.43
C TYR A 47 -4.29 6.10 -3.53
N ASN A 48 -5.33 6.64 -4.16
CA ASN A 48 -6.07 5.92 -5.20
C ASN A 48 -5.22 5.58 -6.41
N GLN A 49 -4.27 6.43 -6.77
CA GLN A 49 -3.39 6.18 -7.91
C GLN A 49 -2.27 5.18 -7.62
N ASN A 50 -1.78 5.13 -6.38
CA ASN A 50 -0.53 4.42 -6.09
C ASN A 50 -0.70 3.23 -5.13
N CYS A 51 -1.71 3.24 -4.25
CA CYS A 51 -1.78 2.32 -3.10
C CYS A 51 -2.99 1.39 -3.15
N GLN A 52 -4.16 1.87 -3.60
CA GLN A 52 -5.43 1.16 -3.48
C GLN A 52 -5.47 -0.19 -4.21
N ALA A 53 -4.70 -0.38 -5.28
CA ALA A 53 -4.69 -1.64 -6.03
C ALA A 53 -4.30 -2.84 -5.15
N CYS A 54 -3.41 -2.61 -4.17
CA CYS A 54 -2.95 -3.63 -3.24
C CYS A 54 -3.59 -3.51 -1.87
N HIS A 55 -3.80 -2.29 -1.38
CA HIS A 55 -4.30 -2.03 -0.03
C HIS A 55 -5.82 -1.81 0.04
N GLY A 56 -6.52 -1.89 -1.10
CA GLY A 56 -7.96 -1.73 -1.19
C GLY A 56 -8.42 -0.28 -1.22
N THR A 57 -9.66 -0.08 -1.65
CA THR A 57 -10.31 1.24 -1.67
C THR A 57 -10.54 1.70 -0.23
N GLY A 58 -10.06 2.89 0.11
CA GLY A 58 -10.17 3.39 1.48
C GLY A 58 -9.22 2.73 2.48
N GLY A 59 -8.27 1.91 2.04
CA GLY A 59 -7.25 1.30 2.89
C GLY A 59 -7.58 -0.09 3.42
N GLU A 60 -8.71 -0.66 3.02
CA GLU A 60 -9.26 -1.93 3.53
C GLU A 60 -9.69 -2.87 2.41
N ASN A 61 -9.92 -4.14 2.72
CA ASN A 61 -10.39 -5.17 1.79
C ASN A 61 -9.44 -5.44 0.59
N GLY A 62 -8.19 -5.03 0.67
CA GLY A 62 -7.17 -5.36 -0.31
C GLY A 62 -6.41 -6.66 0.02
N PRO A 63 -5.66 -7.20 -0.95
CA PRO A 63 -4.83 -8.38 -0.71
C PRO A 63 -3.63 -8.11 0.20
N ALA A 64 -3.21 -6.85 0.35
CA ALA A 64 -2.14 -6.43 1.25
C ALA A 64 -2.67 -6.02 2.63
N MET A 65 -1.78 -5.44 3.46
CA MET A 65 -2.11 -4.93 4.80
C MET A 65 -3.29 -3.96 4.76
N ASP A 66 -4.22 -4.11 5.69
CA ASP A 66 -5.27 -3.13 5.99
C ASP A 66 -4.62 -1.88 6.61
N LEU A 67 -4.46 -0.84 5.78
CA LEU A 67 -3.87 0.42 6.21
C LEU A 67 -4.86 1.30 6.99
N ALA A 68 -6.16 1.11 6.79
CA ALA A 68 -7.19 1.86 7.48
C ALA A 68 -7.47 1.32 8.90
N ASN A 69 -6.94 0.14 9.23
CA ASN A 69 -7.05 -0.42 10.58
C ASN A 69 -6.41 0.53 11.62
N PRO A 70 -7.19 1.10 12.55
CA PRO A 70 -6.68 2.06 13.53
C PRO A 70 -5.64 1.44 14.48
N GLU A 71 -5.67 0.14 14.74
CA GLU A 71 -4.65 -0.54 15.52
C GLU A 71 -3.32 -0.63 14.76
N PHE A 72 -3.37 -0.95 13.47
CA PHE A 72 -2.17 -0.87 12.62
C PHE A 72 -1.59 0.54 12.60
N GLN A 73 -2.45 1.56 12.46
CA GLN A 73 -2.04 2.95 12.49
C GLN A 73 -1.37 3.35 13.83
N ALA A 74 -1.79 2.78 14.94
CA ALA A 74 -1.21 3.05 16.25
C ALA A 74 0.07 2.24 16.53
N LEU A 75 0.25 1.09 15.88
CA LEU A 75 1.43 0.23 16.02
C LEU A 75 2.67 0.75 15.29
N ILE A 76 2.48 1.38 14.12
CA ILE A 76 3.57 1.79 13.26
C ILE A 76 3.83 3.30 13.39
N ASP A 77 5.08 3.70 13.62
CA ASP A 77 5.47 5.10 13.64
C ASP A 77 5.68 5.70 12.24
N ASP A 78 5.68 7.03 12.14
CA ASP A 78 5.78 7.75 10.87
C ASP A 78 7.14 7.52 10.17
N ASN A 79 8.22 7.37 10.94
CA ASN A 79 9.54 7.11 10.37
C ASN A 79 9.58 5.73 9.69
N ARG A 80 8.95 4.74 10.33
CA ARG A 80 8.84 3.39 9.76
C ARG A 80 7.93 3.38 8.55
N LEU A 81 6.76 4.05 8.59
CA LEU A 81 5.89 4.23 7.43
C LEU A 81 6.64 4.88 6.27
N ARG A 82 7.32 5.98 6.54
CA ARG A 82 8.14 6.67 5.55
C ARG A 82 9.17 5.75 4.92
N ASN A 83 9.92 5.02 5.74
CA ASN A 83 10.94 4.12 5.25
C ASN A 83 10.36 3.03 4.35
N ILE A 84 9.22 2.42 4.75
CA ILE A 84 8.54 1.38 3.97
C ILE A 84 8.01 1.95 2.66
N ILE A 85 7.36 3.11 2.66
CA ILE A 85 6.84 3.72 1.44
C ILE A 85 8.00 4.13 0.52
N SER A 86 9.05 4.76 1.06
CA SER A 86 10.16 5.26 0.26
C SER A 86 10.96 4.13 -0.40
N ASN A 87 11.31 3.10 0.37
CA ASN A 87 12.29 2.08 -0.04
C ASN A 87 11.65 0.73 -0.39
N GLY A 88 10.33 0.60 -0.16
CA GLY A 88 9.66 -0.69 -0.31
C GLY A 88 10.07 -1.71 0.75
N LEU A 89 9.65 -2.94 0.54
CA LEU A 89 10.00 -4.09 1.37
C LEU A 89 10.67 -5.15 0.49
N PRO A 90 12.00 -5.30 0.57
CA PRO A 90 12.72 -6.28 -0.24
C PRO A 90 12.16 -7.71 -0.09
N GLY A 91 12.02 -8.41 -1.22
CA GLY A 91 11.47 -9.76 -1.24
C GLY A 91 9.94 -9.83 -1.14
N THR A 92 9.25 -8.70 -1.09
CA THR A 92 7.77 -8.63 -1.09
C THR A 92 7.23 -7.92 -2.34
N GLN A 93 5.90 -7.79 -2.43
CA GLN A 93 5.24 -7.04 -3.51
C GLN A 93 5.15 -5.51 -3.24
N MET A 94 5.64 -5.03 -2.09
CA MET A 94 5.66 -3.60 -1.78
C MET A 94 6.88 -2.93 -2.44
N PRO A 95 6.71 -2.20 -3.55
CA PRO A 95 7.82 -1.57 -4.26
C PRO A 95 8.29 -0.29 -3.54
N ALA A 96 9.48 0.20 -3.92
CA ALA A 96 9.94 1.53 -3.54
C ALA A 96 9.16 2.60 -4.31
N TRP A 97 8.65 3.62 -3.60
CA TRP A 97 7.88 4.69 -4.20
C TRP A 97 8.65 6.02 -4.30
N ALA A 98 9.69 6.24 -3.47
CA ALA A 98 10.46 7.48 -3.52
C ALA A 98 11.26 7.61 -4.82
N GLN A 99 11.32 8.81 -5.39
CA GLN A 99 12.16 9.11 -6.56
C GLN A 99 13.64 8.77 -6.32
N SER A 100 14.13 8.98 -5.11
CA SER A 100 15.48 8.62 -4.69
C SER A 100 15.76 7.11 -4.74
N ALA A 101 14.73 6.29 -4.65
CA ALA A 101 14.80 4.82 -4.72
C ALA A 101 14.28 4.26 -6.05
N GLY A 102 14.10 5.10 -7.07
CA GLY A 102 13.64 4.72 -8.40
C GLY A 102 12.12 4.69 -8.57
N GLY A 103 11.35 5.11 -7.56
CA GLY A 103 9.90 5.27 -7.61
C GLY A 103 9.44 6.57 -8.28
N MET A 104 8.18 6.91 -8.11
CA MET A 104 7.56 8.07 -8.78
C MET A 104 7.22 9.21 -7.83
N LEU A 105 7.17 8.98 -6.52
CA LEU A 105 6.71 9.96 -5.55
C LEU A 105 7.85 10.85 -5.05
N THR A 106 7.56 12.14 -4.92
CA THR A 106 8.43 13.08 -4.21
C THR A 106 8.33 12.87 -2.70
N ASP A 107 9.31 13.36 -1.94
CA ASP A 107 9.27 13.31 -0.48
C ASP A 107 8.03 14.02 0.08
N GLN A 108 7.63 15.15 -0.54
CA GLN A 108 6.42 15.88 -0.16
C GLN A 108 5.14 15.06 -0.38
N GLN A 109 5.08 14.27 -1.43
CA GLN A 109 3.94 13.38 -1.68
C GLN A 109 3.89 12.23 -0.68
N ILE A 110 5.04 11.68 -0.30
CA ILE A 110 5.12 10.67 0.76
C ILE A 110 4.67 11.26 2.09
N ASP A 111 5.09 12.50 2.42
CA ASP A 111 4.60 13.23 3.59
C ASP A 111 3.09 13.42 3.58
N ALA A 112 2.54 13.81 2.43
CA ALA A 112 1.10 14.01 2.27
C ALA A 112 0.32 12.70 2.43
N ILE A 113 0.86 11.57 1.94
CA ILE A 113 0.26 10.24 2.12
C ILE A 113 0.23 9.88 3.61
N ILE A 114 1.36 9.99 4.32
CA ILE A 114 1.43 9.65 5.75
C ILE A 114 0.48 10.53 6.56
N ALA A 115 0.52 11.85 6.34
CA ALA A 115 -0.37 12.78 7.02
C ALA A 115 -1.85 12.49 6.75
N GLY A 116 -2.18 12.13 5.50
CA GLY A 116 -3.52 11.75 5.10
C GLY A 116 -3.98 10.46 5.79
N MET A 117 -3.16 9.42 5.81
CA MET A 117 -3.43 8.17 6.54
C MET A 117 -3.71 8.44 8.02
N ARG A 118 -2.86 9.25 8.68
CA ARG A 118 -3.05 9.60 10.08
C ARG A 118 -4.36 10.35 10.33
N LYS A 119 -4.66 11.33 9.48
CA LYS A 119 -5.88 12.13 9.59
C LYS A 119 -7.15 11.30 9.39
N GLU A 120 -7.17 10.43 8.39
CA GLU A 120 -8.37 9.68 8.01
C GLU A 120 -8.58 8.45 8.92
N TRP A 121 -7.50 7.72 9.24
CA TRP A 121 -7.59 6.37 9.78
C TRP A 121 -7.08 6.21 11.22
N ALA A 122 -6.17 7.06 11.70
CA ALA A 122 -5.66 6.92 13.06
C ALA A 122 -6.76 7.22 14.10
N ARG A 123 -6.75 6.44 15.17
CA ARG A 123 -7.58 6.66 16.38
C ARG A 123 -6.67 6.58 17.60
N PRO A 124 -6.57 7.63 18.40
CA PRO A 124 -5.58 7.72 19.47
C PRO A 124 -5.79 6.70 20.60
N ASP A 125 -7.03 6.25 20.83
CA ASP A 125 -7.40 5.49 22.02
C ASP A 125 -7.59 3.99 21.79
N VAL A 126 -7.17 3.45 20.63
CA VAL A 126 -7.37 2.04 20.29
C VAL A 126 -6.69 1.06 21.25
N PHE A 127 -5.61 1.49 21.91
CA PHE A 127 -4.87 0.73 22.92
C PHE A 127 -5.04 1.29 24.32
N ALA A 128 -6.09 2.08 24.58
CA ALA A 128 -6.32 2.66 25.89
C ALA A 128 -6.31 1.59 27.00
N GLY A 129 -5.39 1.74 27.98
CA GLY A 129 -5.23 0.80 29.11
C GLY A 129 -4.47 -0.50 28.78
N VAL A 130 -3.98 -0.68 27.55
CA VAL A 130 -3.24 -1.88 27.14
C VAL A 130 -1.95 -1.48 26.42
N THR A 131 -0.86 -2.18 26.69
CA THR A 131 0.37 -2.02 25.90
C THR A 131 0.41 -3.08 24.82
N PRO A 132 0.32 -2.71 23.52
CA PRO A 132 0.35 -3.68 22.44
C PRO A 132 1.76 -4.29 22.30
N PRO A 133 1.86 -5.53 21.77
CA PRO A 133 3.13 -6.07 21.31
C PRO A 133 3.75 -5.15 20.24
N PRO A 134 5.09 -5.00 20.19
CA PRO A 134 5.73 -4.08 19.26
C PRO A 134 5.47 -4.49 17.79
N PHE A 135 5.46 -3.51 16.90
CA PHE A 135 5.34 -3.71 15.46
C PHE A 135 6.45 -4.61 14.91
N GLN A 136 7.68 -4.36 15.31
CA GLN A 136 8.84 -5.10 14.81
C GLN A 136 8.91 -6.51 15.39
N GLN A 137 9.14 -7.50 14.52
CA GLN A 137 9.30 -8.89 14.93
C GLN A 137 10.62 -9.07 15.68
N PRO A 138 10.61 -9.49 16.97
CA PRO A 138 11.83 -9.83 17.68
C PRO A 138 12.49 -11.10 17.13
N ALA A 139 13.79 -11.21 17.31
CA ALA A 139 14.51 -12.46 17.05
C ALA A 139 14.20 -13.55 18.12
N GLY A 140 14.52 -14.81 17.81
CA GLY A 140 14.51 -15.90 18.80
C GLY A 140 13.16 -16.59 19.01
N GLY A 141 12.27 -16.56 18.02
CA GLY A 141 11.01 -17.32 18.07
C GLY A 141 11.21 -18.82 18.00
N ASN A 142 10.38 -19.58 18.73
CA ASN A 142 10.34 -21.04 18.73
C ASN A 142 9.26 -21.54 17.76
N ALA A 143 9.66 -22.00 16.58
CA ALA A 143 8.74 -22.47 15.55
C ALA A 143 7.91 -23.70 15.98
N GLN A 144 8.45 -24.58 16.84
CA GLN A 144 7.71 -25.74 17.32
C GLN A 144 6.57 -25.33 18.27
N HIS A 145 6.85 -24.41 19.20
CA HIS A 145 5.82 -23.84 20.08
C HIS A 145 4.82 -23.02 19.26
N GLY A 146 5.30 -22.23 18.29
CA GLY A 146 4.46 -21.47 17.35
C GLY A 146 3.50 -22.36 16.55
N SER A 147 3.93 -23.55 16.16
CA SER A 147 3.05 -24.55 15.51
C SER A 147 1.90 -24.99 16.41
N GLN A 148 2.16 -25.21 17.70
CA GLN A 148 1.13 -25.58 18.67
C GLN A 148 0.13 -24.43 18.88
N LEU A 149 0.64 -23.21 19.04
CA LEU A 149 -0.18 -22.00 19.15
C LEU A 149 -1.02 -21.76 17.89
N TYR A 150 -0.43 -21.95 16.71
CA TYR A 150 -1.17 -21.84 15.44
C TYR A 150 -2.35 -22.82 15.38
N GLN A 151 -2.14 -24.08 15.79
CA GLN A 151 -3.20 -25.07 15.84
C GLN A 151 -4.31 -24.70 16.84
N ALA A 152 -3.93 -24.12 17.98
CA ALA A 152 -4.88 -23.74 19.02
C ALA A 152 -5.70 -22.48 18.66
N HIS A 153 -5.06 -21.47 18.06
CA HIS A 153 -5.66 -20.13 17.89
C HIS A 153 -6.03 -19.77 16.44
N CYS A 154 -5.37 -20.39 15.46
CA CYS A 154 -5.49 -19.95 14.05
C CYS A 154 -6.13 -21.01 13.14
N ALA A 155 -5.82 -22.28 13.37
CA ALA A 155 -6.20 -23.38 12.47
C ALA A 155 -7.72 -23.51 12.29
N MET A 156 -8.52 -23.19 13.30
CA MET A 156 -9.98 -23.26 13.21
C MET A 156 -10.54 -22.41 12.06
N CYS A 157 -9.99 -21.23 11.86
CA CYS A 157 -10.37 -20.33 10.76
C CYS A 157 -9.51 -20.53 9.50
N HIS A 158 -8.25 -20.92 9.68
CA HIS A 158 -7.28 -21.10 8.60
C HIS A 158 -7.12 -22.55 8.15
N THR A 159 -8.19 -23.35 8.21
CA THR A 159 -8.27 -24.71 7.66
C THR A 159 -9.19 -24.75 6.45
N GLY A 160 -8.91 -25.66 5.51
CA GLY A 160 -9.71 -25.88 4.31
C GLY A 160 -9.22 -25.09 3.07
N PRO A 161 -9.70 -25.45 1.87
CA PRO A 161 -9.11 -25.02 0.59
C PRO A 161 -9.03 -23.49 0.41
N ALA A 162 -10.05 -22.76 0.84
CA ALA A 162 -10.10 -21.29 0.70
C ALA A 162 -9.29 -20.56 1.78
N ARG A 163 -8.95 -21.22 2.88
CA ARG A 163 -8.27 -20.61 4.03
C ARG A 163 -6.83 -21.12 4.24
N GLN A 164 -6.40 -22.12 3.48
CA GLN A 164 -5.03 -22.65 3.52
C GLN A 164 -3.98 -21.68 2.96
N GLN A 165 -4.40 -20.58 2.35
CA GLN A 165 -3.46 -19.62 1.76
C GLN A 165 -2.49 -19.02 2.79
N LEU A 166 -2.90 -18.87 4.06
CA LEU A 166 -2.03 -18.32 5.09
C LEU A 166 -0.76 -19.18 5.33
N ILE A 167 -0.86 -20.50 5.20
CA ILE A 167 0.29 -21.41 5.34
C ILE A 167 0.91 -21.81 4.00
N SER A 168 0.43 -21.19 2.90
CA SER A 168 1.02 -21.40 1.58
C SER A 168 2.44 -20.85 1.54
N PRO A 169 3.45 -21.66 1.18
CA PRO A 169 4.82 -21.17 1.02
C PRO A 169 4.93 -19.98 0.05
N VAL A 170 4.11 -19.96 -1.01
CA VAL A 170 4.06 -18.87 -1.99
C VAL A 170 3.58 -17.57 -1.32
N TYR A 171 2.47 -17.62 -0.59
CA TYR A 171 1.98 -16.45 0.13
C TYR A 171 3.00 -15.95 1.16
N LEU A 172 3.51 -16.86 1.98
CA LEU A 172 4.47 -16.53 3.04
C LEU A 172 5.78 -15.95 2.49
N SER A 173 6.18 -16.31 1.27
CA SER A 173 7.36 -15.71 0.62
C SER A 173 7.16 -14.24 0.22
N LEU A 174 5.91 -13.78 0.11
CA LEU A 174 5.55 -12.41 -0.28
C LEU A 174 5.29 -11.48 0.92
N VAL A 175 5.26 -12.03 2.15
CA VAL A 175 4.91 -11.29 3.37
C VAL A 175 6.09 -11.33 4.34
N SER A 176 6.51 -10.16 4.84
CA SER A 176 7.58 -10.06 5.84
C SER A 176 7.12 -10.52 7.23
N ASP A 177 8.09 -10.82 8.12
CA ASP A 177 7.78 -11.20 9.50
C ASP A 177 7.12 -10.04 10.27
N ASP A 178 7.58 -8.80 10.04
CA ASP A 178 6.94 -7.60 10.63
C ASP A 178 5.48 -7.47 10.18
N ALA A 179 5.19 -7.77 8.90
CA ALA A 179 3.82 -7.72 8.39
C ALA A 179 2.96 -8.85 8.97
N LEU A 180 3.46 -10.10 9.05
CA LEU A 180 2.75 -11.19 9.71
C LEU A 180 2.44 -10.85 11.17
N ARG A 181 3.44 -10.31 11.89
CA ARG A 181 3.28 -9.88 13.27
C ARG A 181 2.21 -8.80 13.40
N SER A 182 2.27 -7.75 12.59
CA SER A 182 1.31 -6.66 12.66
C SER A 182 -0.12 -7.10 12.32
N ILE A 183 -0.28 -8.06 11.38
CA ILE A 183 -1.57 -8.68 11.08
C ILE A 183 -2.11 -9.45 12.29
N ILE A 184 -1.27 -10.17 13.03
CA ILE A 184 -1.72 -10.89 14.23
C ILE A 184 -2.07 -9.91 15.35
N VAL A 185 -1.26 -8.86 15.55
CA VAL A 185 -1.49 -7.87 16.60
C VAL A 185 -2.71 -7.00 16.30
N ALA A 186 -2.80 -6.43 15.12
CA ALA A 186 -3.88 -5.52 14.76
C ALA A 186 -5.16 -6.23 14.29
N GLY A 187 -5.07 -7.50 13.93
CA GLY A 187 -6.14 -8.18 13.23
C GLY A 187 -6.34 -7.71 11.78
N ARG A 188 -7.33 -8.27 11.14
CA ARG A 188 -7.88 -7.86 9.85
C ARG A 188 -9.41 -7.82 9.99
N PRO A 189 -9.95 -6.80 10.70
CA PRO A 189 -11.38 -6.69 10.94
C PRO A 189 -12.19 -6.57 9.66
N ASP A 190 -11.60 -6.01 8.60
CA ASP A 190 -12.16 -5.92 7.25
C ASP A 190 -12.52 -7.29 6.64
N ILE A 191 -11.84 -8.35 7.02
CA ILE A 191 -12.09 -9.73 6.57
C ILE A 191 -12.44 -10.68 7.71
N GLY A 192 -12.68 -10.17 8.92
CA GLY A 192 -13.15 -10.93 10.08
C GLY A 192 -12.07 -11.65 10.88
N GLN A 193 -10.79 -11.25 10.76
CA GLN A 193 -9.73 -11.75 11.63
C GLN A 193 -9.61 -10.86 12.87
N PRO A 194 -9.75 -11.42 14.09
CA PRO A 194 -9.62 -10.68 15.34
C PRO A 194 -8.18 -10.23 15.61
N ASP A 195 -8.00 -9.27 16.49
CA ASP A 195 -6.69 -8.87 17.04
C ASP A 195 -6.20 -9.87 18.12
N TRP A 196 -4.97 -9.67 18.60
CA TRP A 196 -4.33 -10.55 19.59
C TRP A 196 -5.05 -10.62 20.96
N ARG A 197 -5.94 -9.67 21.27
CA ARG A 197 -6.67 -9.60 22.55
C ARG A 197 -7.96 -10.42 22.52
N HIS A 198 -8.55 -10.56 21.34
CA HIS A 198 -9.87 -11.09 21.15
C HIS A 198 -9.79 -12.33 20.27
N ASP A 199 -9.89 -13.47 20.90
CA ASP A 199 -10.10 -14.71 20.19
C ASP A 199 -11.61 -14.99 20.13
N ASP A 200 -12.33 -14.15 19.34
CA ASP A 200 -13.79 -14.21 19.16
C ASP A 200 -14.23 -15.39 18.29
N ALA A 201 -13.30 -16.20 17.82
CA ALA A 201 -13.62 -17.42 17.13
C ALA A 201 -14.33 -18.36 18.13
N LYS A 202 -15.62 -18.64 17.88
CA LYS A 202 -16.43 -19.52 18.72
C LYS A 202 -15.71 -20.85 18.98
N GLY A 203 -15.27 -21.06 20.21
CA GLY A 203 -14.57 -22.27 20.65
C GLY A 203 -13.05 -22.17 20.73
N ALA A 204 -12.46 -21.03 20.44
CA ALA A 204 -11.03 -20.80 20.65
C ALA A 204 -10.72 -20.46 22.13
N PRO A 205 -9.48 -20.72 22.60
CA PRO A 205 -9.07 -20.33 23.94
C PRO A 205 -9.14 -18.81 24.09
N GLN A 206 -9.89 -18.34 25.07
CA GLN A 206 -10.12 -16.90 25.35
C GLN A 206 -8.94 -16.23 26.07
N MET A 207 -7.72 -16.54 25.68
CA MET A 207 -6.54 -15.93 26.29
C MET A 207 -5.83 -15.04 25.28
N PRO A 208 -5.56 -13.77 25.61
CA PRO A 208 -4.74 -12.91 24.78
C PRO A 208 -3.39 -13.56 24.47
N LEU A 209 -2.96 -13.48 23.23
CA LEU A 209 -1.61 -13.91 22.86
C LEU A 209 -0.58 -12.96 23.49
N SER A 210 0.42 -13.50 24.16
CA SER A 210 1.55 -12.73 24.60
C SER A 210 2.42 -12.28 23.40
N GLY A 211 3.26 -11.26 23.61
CA GLY A 211 4.22 -10.84 22.59
C GLY A 211 5.17 -11.99 22.17
N GLN A 212 5.49 -12.94 23.07
CA GLN A 212 6.31 -14.11 22.77
C GLN A 212 5.53 -15.15 21.96
N ASP A 213 4.26 -15.38 22.29
CA ASP A 213 3.40 -16.30 21.51
C ASP A 213 3.30 -15.85 20.05
N ILE A 214 3.12 -14.55 19.84
CA ILE A 214 3.10 -13.98 18.49
C ILE A 214 4.46 -14.17 17.81
N THR A 215 5.58 -13.94 18.53
CA THR A 215 6.93 -14.18 18.01
C THR A 215 7.13 -15.63 17.56
N ASP A 216 6.65 -16.57 18.33
CA ASP A 216 6.74 -18.00 18.05
C ASP A 216 5.85 -18.40 16.85
N ILE A 217 4.62 -17.87 16.78
CA ILE A 217 3.72 -18.09 15.64
C ILE A 217 4.37 -17.56 14.34
N VAL A 218 4.94 -16.36 14.36
CA VAL A 218 5.62 -15.80 13.20
C VAL A 218 6.83 -16.63 12.81
N ALA A 219 7.61 -17.13 13.78
CA ALA A 219 8.73 -18.04 13.50
C ALA A 219 8.27 -19.35 12.86
N TYR A 220 7.14 -19.92 13.30
CA TYR A 220 6.53 -21.08 12.66
C TYR A 220 6.12 -20.78 11.22
N LEU A 221 5.37 -19.71 10.98
CA LEU A 221 4.96 -19.31 9.62
C LEU A 221 6.18 -19.05 8.72
N GLY A 222 7.20 -18.39 9.26
CA GLY A 222 8.47 -18.16 8.57
C GLY A 222 9.17 -19.45 8.16
N SER A 223 9.11 -20.50 9.00
CA SER A 223 9.70 -21.81 8.69
C SER A 223 9.02 -22.54 7.52
N LEU A 224 7.80 -22.18 7.19
CA LEU A 224 7.04 -22.75 6.06
C LEU A 224 7.37 -22.07 4.71
N ARG A 225 8.17 -21.02 4.68
CA ARG A 225 8.58 -20.35 3.44
C ARG A 225 9.37 -21.29 2.54
N ASN A 226 9.08 -21.26 1.25
CA ASN A 226 9.86 -22.02 0.29
C ASN A 226 11.07 -21.18 -0.17
N PRO A 227 12.31 -21.54 0.21
CA PRO A 227 13.50 -20.78 -0.17
C PRO A 227 13.70 -20.68 -1.69
N SER A 228 13.13 -21.58 -2.48
CA SER A 228 13.22 -21.55 -3.95
C SER A 228 12.39 -20.44 -4.59
N THR A 229 11.39 -19.89 -3.90
CA THR A 229 10.54 -18.80 -4.43
C THR A 229 11.14 -17.41 -4.18
N VAL A 230 12.09 -17.29 -3.26
CA VAL A 230 12.72 -16.02 -2.86
C VAL A 230 13.87 -15.63 -3.83
N SER A 231 14.32 -16.55 -4.66
CA SER A 231 15.46 -16.35 -5.59
C SER A 231 15.00 -16.01 -7.02
N ALA A 232 13.93 -15.28 -7.20
CA ALA A 232 13.66 -14.66 -8.50
C ALA A 232 14.71 -13.57 -8.75
N ALA A 233 15.61 -13.83 -9.70
CA ALA A 233 16.61 -12.86 -10.13
C ALA A 233 15.94 -11.52 -10.49
N PRO A 234 16.58 -10.37 -10.24
CA PRO A 234 16.05 -9.07 -10.63
C PRO A 234 15.73 -9.09 -12.12
N ILE A 235 14.50 -8.71 -12.47
CA ILE A 235 14.11 -8.54 -13.88
C ILE A 235 15.05 -7.47 -14.45
N PRO A 236 15.84 -7.76 -15.51
CA PRO A 236 16.71 -6.78 -16.13
C PRO A 236 15.85 -5.60 -16.60
N VAL A 237 16.08 -4.42 -16.04
CA VAL A 237 15.46 -3.19 -16.53
C VAL A 237 16.08 -2.89 -17.90
N PRO A 238 15.29 -2.85 -19.00
CA PRO A 238 15.84 -2.50 -20.30
C PRO A 238 16.42 -1.08 -20.24
N PRO A 239 17.54 -0.81 -20.94
CA PRO A 239 18.12 0.51 -20.97
C PRO A 239 17.09 1.51 -21.50
N ARG A 240 16.92 2.63 -20.82
CA ARG A 240 16.09 3.75 -21.25
C ARG A 240 16.64 4.25 -22.60
N ARG A 241 15.79 4.27 -23.61
CA ARG A 241 16.09 4.92 -24.89
C ARG A 241 15.87 6.41 -24.79
#